data_c661ddf7fe87d52f9200325cb499a018
#
_entry.id   c661ddf7fe87d52f9200325cb499a018
#
_cell.length_a   1.000
_cell.length_b   1.000
_cell.length_c   1.000
_cell.angle_alpha   90.00
_cell.angle_beta   90.00
_cell.angle_gamma   90.00
#
_symmetry.space_group_name_H-M   'P 1'
#
loop_
_entity.id
_entity.type
_entity.pdbx_description
1 polymer ?
#
loop_
_entity_poly.entity_id
_entity_poly.type
_entity_poly.pdbx_seq_one_letter_code
_entity_poly.pdbx_strand_id
1 'polypeptide(L)'
;MLIIQGEWFDVYCFAVGDSGLGSEADLKRLCTEADKYGIKVIVDVVANHLAGDHSNIDSDLKGSEYWHHAGSNINYKNRWQITHGDIGMPDLNSENWLVQQKVSNYVQQLKNDGVDGIRWDAAKHISLPLEGCGFWSTVIDKSMYNYGEILVGAIDENEVDQRTASNINWMKEYTSYMSVTDSNYGNDVINAFNSGRVPSGFGSWVVSGLSEDTLVYWAESHDTYANDGGSTKYVDQNKIDRAYAIVGSRDGASALYFSRPAQTDKEKIMVGQKGSTHFESAEVAAVNHLHNACIDEEDYYTTTSDLSAAAVVRESGACVVLGSGGNREVTIANGGLRKDGSYTRTTPGVYYDEITGNKFTVTQDTISGEVGSTGIAVFYKDDNGQGGGSGGSETSETRDIYLDVTNCSWFGSDSAVAAIKTDKDTTFSKMTTTVTTDTNKTVYTAKVPKDATSATIVRMLPSGKYYNEKTITLNQSYNRYTSDGNWSSLTTDLYNTQGGSGETQTGINVYFTNNYNWSNVYAYTWGGDGKQVHWPGEKMTYVGQNEYQQSVYTLQISADCKGLIFTNGSGAQTVDITSGIKENGGYYISGNASGKYSVGTYTYQK
;
A
#
# COMPACT_ATOMS: atom_id res chain seq x y z
N MET A 1 -1.27 -4.05 -2.24
CA MET A 1 -2.57 -4.69 -1.91
C MET A 1 -2.54 -6.10 -2.46
N LEU A 2 -2.88 -7.09 -1.67
CA LEU A 2 -3.02 -8.49 -2.09
C LEU A 2 -4.46 -8.92 -1.87
N ILE A 3 -5.12 -9.41 -2.91
CA ILE A 3 -6.47 -9.94 -2.81
C ILE A 3 -6.36 -11.46 -2.79
N ILE A 4 -6.89 -12.08 -1.74
CA ILE A 4 -6.95 -13.53 -1.60
C ILE A 4 -8.36 -13.97 -1.95
N GLN A 5 -8.45 -14.76 -3.00
CA GLN A 5 -9.70 -15.34 -3.45
C GLN A 5 -9.76 -16.80 -3.02
N GLY A 6 -10.88 -17.20 -2.42
CA GLY A 6 -11.14 -18.59 -2.04
C GLY A 6 -11.24 -19.53 -3.25
N GLU A 7 -11.31 -20.81 -2.99
CA GLU A 7 -11.57 -21.80 -4.04
C GLU A 7 -12.92 -21.52 -4.72
N TRP A 8 -12.90 -21.45 -6.03
CA TRP A 8 -14.00 -21.32 -6.97
C TRP A 8 -15.41 -21.39 -6.35
N PHE A 9 -15.92 -20.27 -5.77
CA PHE A 9 -17.31 -20.02 -5.34
C PHE A 9 -17.98 -21.06 -4.44
N ASP A 10 -17.32 -22.16 -4.08
CA ASP A 10 -17.89 -23.19 -3.18
C ASP A 10 -17.73 -22.78 -1.72
N VAL A 11 -18.35 -21.66 -1.34
CA VAL A 11 -18.42 -21.21 0.06
C VAL A 11 -19.50 -21.99 0.78
N TYR A 12 -19.14 -22.66 1.88
CA TYR A 12 -20.04 -23.48 2.69
C TYR A 12 -20.38 -22.85 4.03
N CYS A 13 -19.60 -21.93 4.51
CA CYS A 13 -19.79 -21.25 5.79
C CYS A 13 -19.08 -19.90 5.85
N PHE A 14 -19.44 -19.09 6.84
CA PHE A 14 -18.77 -17.82 7.16
C PHE A 14 -17.81 -17.99 8.34
N ALA A 15 -16.69 -18.63 8.10
CA ALA A 15 -15.62 -18.80 9.08
C ALA A 15 -14.29 -19.04 8.37
N VAL A 16 -13.20 -18.53 8.94
CA VAL A 16 -11.86 -18.93 8.52
C VAL A 16 -11.58 -20.30 9.15
N GLY A 17 -11.30 -21.28 8.32
CA GLY A 17 -10.98 -22.64 8.72
C GLY A 17 -9.86 -23.22 7.87
N ASP A 18 -9.68 -24.54 7.96
CA ASP A 18 -8.77 -25.26 7.09
C ASP A 18 -9.39 -25.38 5.68
N SER A 19 -8.65 -24.92 4.67
CA SER A 19 -9.07 -24.91 3.27
C SER A 19 -7.91 -25.33 2.37
N GLY A 20 -8.17 -25.46 1.06
CA GLY A 20 -7.11 -25.65 0.06
C GLY A 20 -6.08 -24.52 0.02
N LEU A 21 -6.43 -23.33 0.51
CA LEU A 21 -5.51 -22.17 0.60
C LEU A 21 -4.66 -22.18 1.88
N GLY A 22 -5.04 -22.93 2.89
CA GLY A 22 -4.37 -23.00 4.19
C GLY A 22 -5.31 -22.90 5.38
N SER A 23 -4.74 -22.81 6.56
CA SER A 23 -5.42 -22.66 7.84
C SER A 23 -5.56 -21.18 8.24
N GLU A 24 -6.37 -20.92 9.27
CA GLU A 24 -6.44 -19.59 9.92
C GLU A 24 -5.06 -19.09 10.36
N ALA A 25 -4.20 -20.00 10.86
CA ALA A 25 -2.84 -19.67 11.24
C ALA A 25 -1.98 -19.23 10.03
N ASP A 26 -2.24 -19.80 8.85
CA ASP A 26 -1.55 -19.40 7.62
C ASP A 26 -2.01 -18.03 7.15
N LEU A 27 -3.30 -17.68 7.26
CA LEU A 27 -3.82 -16.34 6.98
C LEU A 27 -3.18 -15.30 7.93
N LYS A 28 -3.16 -15.56 9.22
CA LYS A 28 -2.51 -14.70 10.21
C LYS A 28 -1.03 -14.48 9.91
N ARG A 29 -0.33 -15.56 9.52
CA ARG A 29 1.08 -15.48 9.14
C ARG A 29 1.25 -14.63 7.87
N LEU A 30 0.39 -14.79 6.88
CA LEU A 30 0.42 -13.98 5.66
C LEU A 30 0.21 -12.50 5.96
N CYS A 31 -0.81 -12.13 6.73
CA CYS A 31 -1.07 -10.74 7.12
C CYS A 31 0.12 -10.16 7.90
N THR A 32 0.64 -10.90 8.88
CA THR A 32 1.81 -10.49 9.66
C THR A 32 3.06 -10.29 8.77
N GLU A 33 3.27 -11.13 7.76
CA GLU A 33 4.39 -11.00 6.85
C GLU A 33 4.21 -9.82 5.90
N ALA A 34 3.00 -9.62 5.36
CA ALA A 34 2.65 -8.50 4.48
C ALA A 34 2.86 -7.15 5.17
N ASP A 35 2.48 -7.02 6.44
CA ASP A 35 2.65 -5.81 7.23
C ASP A 35 4.10 -5.34 7.35
N LYS A 36 5.08 -6.27 7.36
CA LYS A 36 6.51 -5.92 7.41
C LYS A 36 6.96 -5.12 6.18
N TYR A 37 6.25 -5.28 5.08
CA TYR A 37 6.52 -4.61 3.81
C TYR A 37 5.52 -3.50 3.50
N GLY A 38 4.63 -3.16 4.43
CA GLY A 38 3.56 -2.18 4.21
C GLY A 38 2.48 -2.65 3.23
N ILE A 39 2.41 -3.96 2.95
CA ILE A 39 1.42 -4.55 2.03
C ILE A 39 0.13 -4.81 2.80
N LYS A 40 -0.99 -4.34 2.26
CA LYS A 40 -2.32 -4.56 2.80
C LYS A 40 -2.97 -5.79 2.19
N VAL A 41 -3.58 -6.63 3.03
CA VAL A 41 -4.26 -7.87 2.64
C VAL A 41 -5.76 -7.63 2.58
N ILE A 42 -6.36 -7.91 1.45
CA ILE A 42 -7.81 -7.84 1.23
C ILE A 42 -8.33 -9.23 0.93
N VAL A 43 -9.39 -9.65 1.62
CA VAL A 43 -10.04 -10.95 1.42
C VAL A 43 -11.31 -10.78 0.60
N ASP A 44 -11.51 -11.70 -0.33
CA ASP A 44 -12.72 -11.80 -1.13
C ASP A 44 -13.81 -12.53 -0.32
N VAL A 45 -14.92 -11.84 -0.04
CA VAL A 45 -16.03 -12.35 0.76
C VAL A 45 -17.24 -12.56 -0.12
N VAL A 46 -17.59 -13.81 -0.35
CA VAL A 46 -18.78 -14.22 -1.08
C VAL A 46 -19.95 -14.29 -0.10
N ALA A 47 -20.75 -13.22 -0.06
CA ALA A 47 -21.82 -13.07 0.93
C ALA A 47 -23.23 -13.11 0.33
N ASN A 48 -23.35 -13.07 -1.01
CA ASN A 48 -24.62 -13.14 -1.71
C ASN A 48 -25.19 -14.55 -1.78
N HIS A 49 -24.34 -15.57 -1.87
CA HIS A 49 -24.74 -16.95 -2.12
C HIS A 49 -23.80 -17.93 -1.43
N LEU A 50 -24.20 -19.19 -1.33
CA LEU A 50 -23.36 -20.30 -0.91
C LEU A 50 -23.34 -21.39 -1.99
N ALA A 51 -22.48 -22.40 -1.78
CA ALA A 51 -22.35 -23.52 -2.69
C ALA A 51 -23.69 -24.25 -2.94
N GLY A 52 -23.84 -24.76 -4.16
CA GLY A 52 -25.06 -25.50 -4.56
C GLY A 52 -25.27 -26.83 -3.82
N ASP A 53 -24.22 -27.41 -3.25
CA ASP A 53 -24.34 -28.61 -2.40
C ASP A 53 -24.74 -28.26 -0.96
N HIS A 54 -26.03 -28.19 -0.73
CA HIS A 54 -26.61 -27.93 0.59
C HIS A 54 -26.24 -28.93 1.68
N SER A 55 -25.70 -30.13 1.34
CA SER A 55 -25.31 -31.11 2.34
C SER A 55 -24.17 -30.65 3.23
N ASN A 56 -23.27 -29.84 2.68
CA ASN A 56 -22.05 -29.40 3.33
C ASN A 56 -22.12 -27.98 3.90
N ILE A 57 -23.19 -27.21 3.63
CA ILE A 57 -23.33 -25.86 4.19
C ILE A 57 -23.50 -25.87 5.71
N ASP A 58 -23.18 -24.74 6.34
CA ASP A 58 -23.38 -24.52 7.77
C ASP A 58 -24.77 -24.97 8.24
N SER A 59 -24.78 -25.77 9.29
CA SER A 59 -26.02 -26.36 9.85
C SER A 59 -27.05 -25.31 10.23
N ASP A 60 -26.61 -24.12 10.65
CA ASP A 60 -27.49 -23.03 11.06
C ASP A 60 -28.15 -22.32 9.87
N LEU A 61 -27.64 -22.52 8.65
CA LEU A 61 -28.19 -21.96 7.42
C LEU A 61 -29.02 -22.93 6.58
N LYS A 62 -29.38 -24.12 7.12
CA LYS A 62 -30.17 -25.13 6.42
C LYS A 62 -31.66 -24.84 6.38
N GLY A 63 -32.17 -23.89 7.18
CA GLY A 63 -33.58 -23.49 7.17
C GLY A 63 -33.92 -22.69 5.90
N SER A 64 -35.14 -22.88 5.37
CA SER A 64 -35.58 -22.20 4.16
C SER A 64 -35.68 -20.67 4.31
N GLU A 65 -35.84 -20.20 5.53
CA GLU A 65 -35.89 -18.76 5.87
C GLU A 65 -34.58 -18.01 5.64
N TYR A 66 -33.46 -18.72 5.46
CA TYR A 66 -32.13 -18.15 5.21
C TYR A 66 -31.84 -17.98 3.73
N TRP A 67 -32.76 -18.30 2.85
CA TRP A 67 -32.62 -18.30 1.40
C TRP A 67 -33.72 -17.50 0.75
N HIS A 68 -33.37 -16.79 -0.33
CA HIS A 68 -34.35 -16.28 -1.27
C HIS A 68 -34.86 -17.44 -2.18
N HIS A 69 -36.05 -17.29 -2.70
CA HIS A 69 -36.71 -18.31 -3.52
C HIS A 69 -37.23 -17.75 -4.85
N ALA A 70 -36.59 -16.70 -5.38
CA ALA A 70 -37.00 -16.08 -6.62
C ALA A 70 -36.59 -16.87 -7.88
N GLY A 71 -35.69 -17.85 -7.74
CA GLY A 71 -35.19 -18.69 -8.83
C GLY A 71 -34.12 -18.06 -9.67
N SER A 72 -33.61 -18.81 -10.64
CA SER A 72 -32.41 -18.46 -11.42
C SER A 72 -32.66 -17.65 -12.72
N ASN A 73 -33.90 -17.37 -13.07
CA ASN A 73 -34.24 -16.60 -14.27
C ASN A 73 -34.32 -15.11 -13.97
N ILE A 74 -33.18 -14.48 -13.68
CA ILE A 74 -33.11 -13.06 -13.32
C ILE A 74 -33.40 -12.18 -14.53
N ASN A 75 -34.43 -11.35 -14.42
CA ASN A 75 -34.60 -10.20 -15.29
C ASN A 75 -33.76 -9.04 -14.78
N TYR A 76 -32.63 -8.77 -15.41
CA TYR A 76 -31.73 -7.68 -15.03
C TYR A 76 -32.30 -6.27 -15.28
N LYS A 77 -33.58 -6.15 -15.62
CA LYS A 77 -34.36 -4.91 -15.62
C LYS A 77 -35.32 -4.83 -14.41
N ASN A 78 -35.21 -5.72 -13.48
CA ASN A 78 -36.03 -5.76 -12.29
C ASN A 78 -35.13 -5.83 -11.05
N ARG A 79 -35.04 -4.74 -10.32
CA ARG A 79 -34.14 -4.61 -9.17
C ARG A 79 -34.38 -5.69 -8.11
N TRP A 80 -35.64 -5.99 -7.82
CA TRP A 80 -35.99 -7.04 -6.85
C TRP A 80 -35.44 -8.41 -7.29
N GLN A 81 -35.57 -8.75 -8.58
CA GLN A 81 -35.01 -10.01 -9.08
C GLN A 81 -33.48 -10.02 -9.10
N ILE A 82 -32.84 -8.86 -9.30
CA ILE A 82 -31.38 -8.75 -9.22
C ILE A 82 -30.90 -9.08 -7.80
N THR A 83 -31.64 -8.67 -6.77
CA THR A 83 -31.25 -8.80 -5.36
C THR A 83 -31.82 -10.03 -4.64
N HIS A 84 -32.65 -10.83 -5.30
CA HIS A 84 -33.29 -12.00 -4.70
C HIS A 84 -33.20 -13.26 -5.57
N GLY A 85 -32.59 -13.15 -6.75
CA GLY A 85 -32.49 -14.26 -7.71
C GLY A 85 -31.14 -14.96 -7.66
N ASP A 86 -31.17 -16.27 -7.91
CA ASP A 86 -29.99 -17.11 -7.94
C ASP A 86 -29.11 -16.77 -9.15
N ILE A 87 -27.87 -16.36 -8.93
CA ILE A 87 -26.88 -16.07 -9.97
C ILE A 87 -26.04 -17.28 -10.38
N GLY A 88 -26.65 -18.46 -10.36
CA GLY A 88 -25.99 -19.75 -10.61
C GLY A 88 -25.78 -20.59 -9.36
N MET A 89 -25.89 -20.00 -8.18
CA MET A 89 -25.84 -20.64 -6.88
C MET A 89 -26.96 -20.10 -5.98
N PRO A 90 -27.37 -20.84 -4.94
CA PRO A 90 -28.46 -20.46 -4.06
C PRO A 90 -28.24 -19.14 -3.38
N ASP A 91 -29.20 -18.23 -3.51
CA ASP A 91 -29.12 -16.87 -3.02
C ASP A 91 -29.50 -16.77 -1.55
N LEU A 92 -28.64 -16.15 -0.73
CA LEU A 92 -28.86 -15.96 0.70
C LEU A 92 -29.85 -14.81 0.95
N ASN A 93 -30.77 -15.03 1.89
CA ASN A 93 -31.66 -13.99 2.37
C ASN A 93 -30.87 -12.94 3.16
N SER A 94 -30.38 -11.92 2.46
CA SER A 94 -29.59 -10.83 3.03
C SER A 94 -30.39 -9.94 4.01
N GLU A 95 -31.72 -10.00 4.00
CA GLU A 95 -32.61 -9.35 4.96
C GLU A 95 -32.68 -10.10 6.29
N ASN A 96 -32.30 -11.39 6.31
CA ASN A 96 -32.37 -12.20 7.50
C ASN A 96 -31.30 -11.82 8.51
N TRP A 97 -31.70 -11.52 9.75
CA TRP A 97 -30.80 -11.11 10.81
C TRP A 97 -29.68 -12.12 11.11
N LEU A 98 -29.97 -13.43 11.09
CA LEU A 98 -28.95 -14.45 11.37
C LEU A 98 -27.88 -14.47 10.28
N VAL A 99 -28.27 -14.35 9.01
CA VAL A 99 -27.34 -14.23 7.87
C VAL A 99 -26.43 -13.03 8.06
N GLN A 100 -26.99 -11.85 8.35
CA GLN A 100 -26.22 -10.63 8.63
C GLN A 100 -25.24 -10.83 9.78
N GLN A 101 -25.65 -11.45 10.89
CA GLN A 101 -24.77 -11.68 12.04
C GLN A 101 -23.64 -12.66 11.73
N LYS A 102 -23.89 -13.72 10.98
CA LYS A 102 -22.84 -14.66 10.57
C LYS A 102 -21.78 -13.99 9.70
N VAL A 103 -22.20 -13.20 8.70
CA VAL A 103 -21.28 -12.45 7.86
C VAL A 103 -20.51 -11.40 8.68
N SER A 104 -21.19 -10.66 9.57
CA SER A 104 -20.54 -9.68 10.45
C SER A 104 -19.50 -10.32 11.37
N ASN A 105 -19.82 -11.48 11.96
CA ASN A 105 -18.87 -12.23 12.79
C ASN A 105 -17.66 -12.70 11.98
N TYR A 106 -17.88 -13.14 10.74
CA TYR A 106 -16.79 -13.52 9.83
C TYR A 106 -15.88 -12.33 9.49
N VAL A 107 -16.44 -11.16 9.21
CA VAL A 107 -15.65 -9.93 9.00
C VAL A 107 -14.82 -9.58 10.23
N GLN A 108 -15.40 -9.73 11.45
CA GLN A 108 -14.65 -9.51 12.68
C GLN A 108 -13.54 -10.56 12.90
N GLN A 109 -13.76 -11.82 12.51
CA GLN A 109 -12.71 -12.84 12.53
C GLN A 109 -11.58 -12.45 11.58
N LEU A 110 -11.87 -12.12 10.31
CA LEU A 110 -10.88 -11.68 9.34
C LEU A 110 -10.06 -10.47 9.84
N LYS A 111 -10.72 -9.49 10.43
CA LYS A 111 -10.06 -8.33 11.05
C LYS A 111 -9.12 -8.74 12.18
N ASN A 112 -9.54 -9.64 13.06
CA ASN A 112 -8.72 -10.16 14.15
C ASN A 112 -7.53 -11.00 13.66
N ASP A 113 -7.65 -11.57 12.45
CA ASP A 113 -6.60 -12.31 11.78
C ASP A 113 -5.58 -11.42 11.05
N GLY A 114 -5.83 -10.10 11.05
CA GLY A 114 -4.93 -9.10 10.48
C GLY A 114 -5.30 -8.68 9.06
N VAL A 115 -6.47 -9.04 8.55
CA VAL A 115 -6.95 -8.61 7.23
C VAL A 115 -7.29 -7.11 7.25
N ASP A 116 -6.82 -6.37 6.24
CA ASP A 116 -6.96 -4.92 6.15
C ASP A 116 -8.22 -4.47 5.40
N GLY A 117 -8.80 -5.35 4.58
CA GLY A 117 -9.96 -4.97 3.78
C GLY A 117 -10.73 -6.15 3.22
N ILE A 118 -11.88 -5.84 2.67
CA ILE A 118 -12.83 -6.80 2.08
C ILE A 118 -13.13 -6.40 0.64
N ARG A 119 -13.07 -7.37 -0.26
CA ARG A 119 -13.77 -7.32 -1.54
C ARG A 119 -15.10 -8.05 -1.36
N TRP A 120 -16.20 -7.39 -1.65
CA TRP A 120 -17.54 -7.97 -1.57
C TRP A 120 -17.94 -8.52 -2.94
N ASP A 121 -17.91 -9.84 -3.05
CA ASP A 121 -18.35 -10.55 -4.26
C ASP A 121 -19.83 -10.31 -4.51
N ALA A 122 -20.19 -10.18 -5.79
CA ALA A 122 -21.58 -10.02 -6.22
C ALA A 122 -22.36 -8.93 -5.47
N ALA A 123 -21.69 -7.86 -5.01
CA ALA A 123 -22.30 -6.81 -4.17
C ALA A 123 -23.54 -6.18 -4.79
N LYS A 124 -23.62 -6.13 -6.13
CA LYS A 124 -24.81 -5.66 -6.87
C LYS A 124 -26.06 -6.46 -6.54
N HIS A 125 -25.90 -7.71 -6.14
CA HIS A 125 -26.98 -8.66 -5.89
C HIS A 125 -27.49 -8.64 -4.44
N ILE A 126 -26.92 -7.80 -3.58
CA ILE A 126 -27.38 -7.60 -2.20
C ILE A 126 -28.11 -6.26 -2.10
N SER A 127 -29.32 -6.29 -1.51
CA SER A 127 -30.18 -5.11 -1.33
C SER A 127 -29.52 -4.05 -0.46
N LEU A 128 -29.84 -2.79 -0.75
CA LEU A 128 -29.38 -1.61 -0.01
C LEU A 128 -30.32 -1.25 1.15
N PRO A 129 -29.87 -0.47 2.15
CA PRO A 129 -30.74 -0.04 3.25
C PRO A 129 -31.95 0.77 2.80
N LEU A 130 -31.86 1.51 1.72
CA LEU A 130 -33.01 2.21 1.13
C LEU A 130 -34.11 1.27 0.61
N GLU A 131 -33.76 0.00 0.37
CA GLU A 131 -34.68 -1.08 -0.02
C GLU A 131 -35.23 -1.83 1.20
N GLY A 132 -34.87 -1.42 2.42
CA GLY A 132 -35.29 -2.04 3.68
C GLY A 132 -34.35 -3.13 4.20
N CYS A 133 -33.22 -3.36 3.56
CA CYS A 133 -32.22 -4.37 3.95
C CYS A 133 -31.14 -3.76 4.85
N GLY A 134 -30.97 -4.32 6.06
CA GLY A 134 -29.94 -3.87 7.01
C GLY A 134 -28.54 -4.46 6.76
N PHE A 135 -28.33 -5.24 5.72
CA PHE A 135 -27.10 -6.02 5.50
C PHE A 135 -25.85 -5.13 5.55
N TRP A 136 -25.73 -4.17 4.65
CA TRP A 136 -24.52 -3.32 4.56
C TRP A 136 -24.27 -2.51 5.83
N SER A 137 -25.34 -2.05 6.49
CA SER A 137 -25.21 -1.33 7.77
C SER A 137 -24.70 -2.22 8.91
N THR A 138 -24.91 -3.54 8.80
CA THR A 138 -24.50 -4.53 9.81
C THR A 138 -23.10 -5.08 9.58
N VAL A 139 -22.73 -5.34 8.30
CA VAL A 139 -21.51 -6.10 7.98
C VAL A 139 -20.31 -5.21 7.68
N ILE A 140 -20.50 -3.96 7.23
CA ILE A 140 -19.40 -3.07 6.88
C ILE A 140 -18.67 -2.59 8.14
N ASP A 141 -17.41 -2.95 8.27
CA ASP A 141 -16.50 -2.33 9.23
C ASP A 141 -15.74 -1.18 8.53
N LYS A 142 -16.08 0.06 8.89
CA LYS A 142 -15.47 1.27 8.29
C LYS A 142 -14.00 1.48 8.65
N SER A 143 -13.43 0.69 9.56
CA SER A 143 -11.99 0.72 9.86
C SER A 143 -11.17 -0.15 8.91
N MET A 144 -11.84 -0.95 8.08
CA MET A 144 -11.24 -1.75 7.01
C MET A 144 -11.53 -1.11 5.66
N TYR A 145 -10.67 -1.34 4.67
CA TYR A 145 -10.99 -0.99 3.30
C TYR A 145 -12.09 -1.91 2.77
N ASN A 146 -13.10 -1.35 2.12
CA ASN A 146 -14.20 -2.12 1.55
C ASN A 146 -14.42 -1.72 0.09
N TYR A 147 -14.51 -2.69 -0.81
CA TYR A 147 -15.01 -2.45 -2.14
C TYR A 147 -15.93 -3.57 -2.63
N GLY A 148 -16.92 -3.22 -3.41
CA GLY A 148 -17.92 -4.14 -3.92
C GLY A 148 -17.78 -4.38 -5.42
N GLU A 149 -17.94 -5.62 -5.82
CA GLU A 149 -18.06 -5.98 -7.22
C GLU A 149 -19.43 -5.56 -7.75
N ILE A 150 -19.43 -4.60 -8.67
CA ILE A 150 -20.63 -4.16 -9.37
C ILE A 150 -20.37 -4.20 -10.86
N LEU A 151 -20.66 -5.35 -11.46
CA LEU A 151 -20.40 -5.59 -12.88
C LEU A 151 -21.37 -4.83 -13.78
N VAL A 152 -20.98 -4.76 -15.05
CA VAL A 152 -21.78 -4.20 -16.16
C VAL A 152 -23.19 -4.78 -16.17
N GLY A 153 -24.16 -3.97 -16.55
CA GLY A 153 -25.55 -4.31 -16.65
C GLY A 153 -26.44 -3.49 -15.73
N ALA A 154 -27.74 -3.73 -15.78
CA ALA A 154 -28.69 -2.99 -14.99
C ALA A 154 -28.46 -3.19 -13.49
N ILE A 155 -28.50 -2.10 -12.76
CA ILE A 155 -28.54 -2.09 -11.29
C ILE A 155 -29.98 -1.82 -10.86
N ASP A 156 -30.76 -1.16 -11.67
CA ASP A 156 -32.13 -0.76 -11.46
C ASP A 156 -33.03 -1.13 -12.65
N GLU A 157 -34.33 -1.09 -12.38
CA GLU A 157 -35.39 -1.41 -13.32
C GLU A 157 -35.34 -0.53 -14.58
N ASN A 158 -35.52 -1.16 -15.73
CA ASN A 158 -35.54 -0.56 -17.06
C ASN A 158 -34.23 0.04 -17.59
N GLU A 159 -33.14 -0.02 -16.82
CA GLU A 159 -31.86 0.53 -17.19
C GLU A 159 -30.85 -0.58 -17.49
N VAL A 160 -30.26 -0.55 -18.68
CA VAL A 160 -29.26 -1.55 -19.13
C VAL A 160 -27.85 -0.96 -19.21
N ASP A 161 -27.70 0.35 -19.11
CA ASP A 161 -26.41 1.04 -19.12
C ASP A 161 -26.15 1.61 -17.73
N GLN A 162 -25.03 1.24 -17.13
CA GLN A 162 -24.59 1.77 -15.84
C GLN A 162 -24.47 3.31 -15.83
N ARG A 163 -24.25 3.92 -16.98
CA ARG A 163 -24.11 5.39 -17.13
C ARG A 163 -25.42 6.18 -17.06
N THR A 164 -26.55 5.52 -16.92
CA THR A 164 -27.84 6.21 -16.80
C THR A 164 -27.99 6.90 -15.44
N ALA A 165 -28.82 7.92 -15.37
CA ALA A 165 -29.06 8.67 -14.13
C ALA A 165 -29.60 7.78 -13.00
N SER A 166 -30.42 6.79 -13.32
CA SER A 166 -30.96 5.85 -12.34
C SER A 166 -29.87 4.98 -11.75
N ASN A 167 -29.06 4.33 -12.59
CA ASN A 167 -27.95 3.51 -12.13
C ASN A 167 -26.90 4.30 -11.33
N ILE A 168 -26.64 5.56 -11.70
CA ILE A 168 -25.74 6.45 -10.96
C ILE A 168 -26.25 6.68 -9.54
N ASN A 169 -27.55 6.86 -9.34
CA ASN A 169 -28.11 7.04 -8.00
C ASN A 169 -27.91 5.78 -7.15
N TRP A 170 -28.16 4.59 -7.70
CA TRP A 170 -27.86 3.35 -7.01
C TRP A 170 -26.38 3.20 -6.69
N MET A 171 -25.49 3.57 -7.61
CA MET A 171 -24.04 3.53 -7.37
C MET A 171 -23.64 4.48 -6.23
N LYS A 172 -24.22 5.68 -6.16
CA LYS A 172 -23.98 6.62 -5.05
C LYS A 172 -24.41 6.07 -3.69
N GLU A 173 -25.49 5.30 -3.64
CA GLU A 173 -25.89 4.63 -2.41
C GLU A 173 -24.86 3.57 -1.99
N TYR A 174 -24.37 2.74 -2.93
CA TYR A 174 -23.29 1.79 -2.63
C TYR A 174 -22.01 2.49 -2.15
N THR A 175 -21.65 3.65 -2.74
CA THR A 175 -20.45 4.39 -2.31
C THR A 175 -20.54 4.97 -0.89
N SER A 176 -21.72 4.97 -0.28
CA SER A 176 -21.89 5.30 1.14
C SER A 176 -21.33 4.21 2.08
N TYR A 177 -21.13 3.01 1.57
CA TYR A 177 -20.68 1.83 2.32
C TYR A 177 -19.30 1.33 1.88
N MET A 178 -18.98 1.39 0.57
CA MET A 178 -17.79 0.78 0.00
C MET A 178 -17.36 1.50 -1.29
N SER A 179 -16.13 1.34 -1.71
CA SER A 179 -15.74 1.67 -3.08
C SER A 179 -16.41 0.70 -4.06
N VAL A 180 -16.60 1.12 -5.30
CA VAL A 180 -17.32 0.33 -6.30
C VAL A 180 -16.50 0.19 -7.59
N THR A 181 -16.66 -0.94 -8.26
CA THR A 181 -15.94 -1.23 -9.51
C THR A 181 -16.50 -0.42 -10.69
N ASP A 182 -15.62 0.10 -11.56
CA ASP A 182 -16.00 0.67 -12.87
C ASP A 182 -15.64 -0.30 -14.00
N SER A 183 -16.43 -1.36 -14.13
CA SER A 183 -16.20 -2.42 -15.11
C SER A 183 -16.39 -1.96 -16.58
N ASN A 184 -17.24 -0.95 -16.80
CA ASN A 184 -17.38 -0.35 -18.14
C ASN A 184 -16.08 0.31 -18.58
N TYR A 185 -15.43 1.04 -17.70
CA TYR A 185 -14.15 1.69 -18.02
C TYR A 185 -13.06 0.66 -18.33
N GLY A 186 -12.93 -0.38 -17.53
CA GLY A 186 -11.98 -1.47 -17.79
C GLY A 186 -12.20 -2.10 -19.18
N ASN A 187 -13.45 -2.39 -19.52
CA ASN A 187 -13.80 -2.92 -20.85
C ASN A 187 -13.47 -1.93 -21.98
N ASP A 188 -13.78 -0.64 -21.81
CA ASP A 188 -13.50 0.39 -22.82
C ASP A 188 -12.00 0.53 -23.07
N VAL A 189 -11.18 0.48 -22.00
CA VAL A 189 -9.72 0.55 -22.07
C VAL A 189 -9.15 -0.64 -22.86
N ILE A 190 -9.55 -1.86 -22.53
CA ILE A 190 -9.10 -3.08 -23.23
C ILE A 190 -9.54 -3.09 -24.70
N ASN A 191 -10.78 -2.70 -24.98
CA ASN A 191 -11.30 -2.64 -26.35
C ASN A 191 -10.54 -1.62 -27.20
N ALA A 192 -10.12 -0.50 -26.63
CA ALA A 192 -9.29 0.47 -27.33
C ALA A 192 -7.94 -0.14 -27.74
N PHE A 193 -7.22 -0.79 -26.81
CA PHE A 193 -5.93 -1.44 -27.12
C PHE A 193 -6.07 -2.63 -28.06
N ASN A 194 -7.17 -3.37 -28.01
CA ASN A 194 -7.46 -4.41 -29.01
C ASN A 194 -7.62 -3.82 -30.41
N SER A 195 -8.11 -2.59 -30.52
CA SER A 195 -8.22 -1.83 -31.77
C SER A 195 -6.92 -1.11 -32.18
N GLY A 196 -5.83 -1.26 -31.42
CA GLY A 196 -4.56 -0.56 -31.65
C GLY A 196 -4.60 0.94 -31.33
N ARG A 197 -5.52 1.37 -30.48
CA ARG A 197 -5.72 2.76 -30.06
C ARG A 197 -5.70 2.88 -28.56
N VAL A 198 -5.56 4.12 -28.07
CA VAL A 198 -5.80 4.46 -26.68
C VAL A 198 -7.27 4.78 -26.43
N PRO A 199 -7.78 4.65 -25.19
CA PRO A 199 -9.15 5.10 -24.85
C PRO A 199 -9.35 6.58 -25.19
N SER A 200 -10.53 6.96 -25.65
CA SER A 200 -10.83 8.36 -26.01
C SER A 200 -11.20 9.24 -24.83
N GLY A 201 -11.35 8.69 -23.62
CA GLY A 201 -11.78 9.44 -22.44
C GLY A 201 -11.65 8.68 -21.13
N PHE A 202 -12.21 9.27 -20.10
CA PHE A 202 -12.18 8.82 -18.70
C PHE A 202 -13.18 7.71 -18.40
N GLY A 203 -13.00 7.13 -17.21
CA GLY A 203 -13.91 6.21 -16.57
C GLY A 203 -15.38 6.62 -16.62
N SER A 204 -16.26 5.64 -16.80
CA SER A 204 -17.68 5.89 -17.03
C SER A 204 -18.37 6.54 -15.84
N TRP A 205 -18.02 6.12 -14.61
CA TRP A 205 -18.63 6.68 -13.41
C TRP A 205 -18.16 8.09 -13.06
N VAL A 206 -16.90 8.42 -13.33
CA VAL A 206 -16.39 9.79 -13.17
C VAL A 206 -17.12 10.76 -14.10
N VAL A 207 -17.32 10.36 -15.35
CA VAL A 207 -18.12 11.14 -16.31
C VAL A 207 -19.54 11.33 -15.79
N SER A 208 -20.05 10.38 -15.05
CA SER A 208 -21.38 10.38 -14.45
C SER A 208 -21.46 11.12 -13.10
N GLY A 209 -20.32 11.61 -12.57
CA GLY A 209 -20.25 12.43 -11.36
C GLY A 209 -20.11 11.66 -10.04
N LEU A 210 -19.57 10.42 -10.07
CA LEU A 210 -19.00 9.80 -8.89
C LEU A 210 -17.58 10.34 -8.65
N SER A 211 -17.17 10.36 -7.38
CA SER A 211 -15.81 10.72 -7.00
C SER A 211 -14.85 9.56 -7.31
N GLU A 212 -13.68 9.87 -7.88
CA GLU A 212 -12.69 8.84 -8.25
C GLU A 212 -12.20 8.04 -7.05
N ASP A 213 -12.07 8.64 -5.88
CA ASP A 213 -11.66 8.00 -4.62
C ASP A 213 -12.63 6.91 -4.13
N THR A 214 -13.82 6.84 -4.70
CA THR A 214 -14.81 5.77 -4.44
C THR A 214 -14.81 4.68 -5.51
N LEU A 215 -13.87 4.70 -6.44
CA LEU A 215 -13.84 3.78 -7.58
C LEU A 215 -12.69 2.77 -7.50
N VAL A 216 -12.90 1.62 -8.13
CA VAL A 216 -11.90 0.58 -8.32
C VAL A 216 -11.79 0.28 -9.82
N TYR A 217 -10.59 0.46 -10.37
CA TYR A 217 -10.29 0.24 -11.76
C TYR A 217 -9.49 -1.05 -11.98
N TRP A 218 -9.70 -1.70 -13.10
CA TRP A 218 -8.83 -2.77 -13.59
C TRP A 218 -8.79 -2.79 -15.12
N ALA A 219 -7.74 -3.37 -15.67
CA ALA A 219 -7.66 -3.70 -17.08
C ALA A 219 -8.08 -5.14 -17.35
N GLU A 220 -7.84 -6.02 -16.40
CA GLU A 220 -8.15 -7.45 -16.40
C GLU A 220 -8.53 -7.88 -15.00
N SER A 221 -9.49 -8.78 -14.87
CA SER A 221 -9.86 -9.45 -13.62
C SER A 221 -9.84 -10.96 -13.80
N HIS A 222 -10.01 -11.70 -12.70
CA HIS A 222 -10.17 -13.15 -12.77
C HIS A 222 -11.37 -13.56 -13.64
N ASP A 223 -12.46 -12.80 -13.59
CA ASP A 223 -13.67 -13.07 -14.40
C ASP A 223 -13.44 -12.82 -15.89
N THR A 224 -12.80 -11.68 -16.24
CA THR A 224 -12.52 -11.39 -17.64
C THR A 224 -11.49 -12.34 -18.23
N TYR A 225 -10.66 -12.98 -17.39
CA TYR A 225 -9.66 -13.95 -17.82
C TYR A 225 -10.16 -15.39 -17.78
N ALA A 226 -10.70 -15.85 -16.63
CA ALA A 226 -10.89 -17.28 -16.38
C ALA A 226 -12.30 -17.80 -16.69
N ASN A 227 -13.33 -16.94 -16.75
CA ASN A 227 -14.68 -17.36 -17.08
C ASN A 227 -14.79 -17.89 -18.51
N ASP A 228 -15.80 -18.71 -18.78
CA ASP A 228 -15.98 -19.41 -20.07
C ASP A 228 -16.07 -18.45 -21.28
N GLY A 229 -16.59 -17.25 -21.08
CA GLY A 229 -16.61 -16.17 -22.03
C GLY A 229 -15.45 -15.19 -21.93
N GLY A 230 -14.36 -15.54 -21.21
CA GLY A 230 -13.28 -14.65 -20.81
C GLY A 230 -12.80 -13.72 -21.92
N SER A 231 -13.09 -12.43 -21.81
CA SER A 231 -12.83 -11.42 -22.85
C SER A 231 -11.35 -11.08 -22.99
N THR A 232 -10.56 -11.28 -21.92
CA THR A 232 -9.13 -10.94 -21.89
C THR A 232 -8.20 -12.15 -21.98
N LYS A 233 -8.72 -13.37 -21.88
CA LYS A 233 -7.98 -14.63 -21.83
C LYS A 233 -6.91 -14.77 -22.93
N TYR A 234 -7.19 -14.31 -24.11
CA TYR A 234 -6.30 -14.40 -25.28
C TYR A 234 -5.74 -13.03 -25.70
N VAL A 235 -5.92 -12.01 -24.87
CA VAL A 235 -5.29 -10.70 -25.11
C VAL A 235 -3.82 -10.78 -24.73
N ASP A 236 -2.96 -10.27 -25.60
CA ASP A 236 -1.52 -10.21 -25.37
C ASP A 236 -1.20 -9.46 -24.09
N GLN A 237 -0.24 -9.96 -23.30
CA GLN A 237 0.15 -9.35 -22.02
C GLN A 237 0.52 -7.87 -22.19
N ASN A 238 1.25 -7.51 -23.24
CA ASN A 238 1.61 -6.12 -23.50
C ASN A 238 0.41 -5.17 -23.64
N LYS A 239 -0.72 -5.66 -24.17
CA LYS A 239 -1.95 -4.85 -24.26
C LYS A 239 -2.59 -4.68 -22.88
N ILE A 240 -2.52 -5.72 -22.03
CA ILE A 240 -2.97 -5.65 -20.65
C ILE A 240 -2.10 -4.65 -19.86
N ASP A 241 -0.78 -4.68 -20.05
CA ASP A 241 0.14 -3.76 -19.39
C ASP A 241 -0.11 -2.31 -19.79
N ARG A 242 -0.37 -2.05 -21.09
CA ARG A 242 -0.75 -0.72 -21.56
C ARG A 242 -2.09 -0.25 -20.98
N ALA A 243 -3.05 -1.15 -20.91
CA ALA A 243 -4.34 -0.87 -20.29
C ALA A 243 -4.16 -0.58 -18.79
N TYR A 244 -3.35 -1.40 -18.10
CA TYR A 244 -3.00 -1.14 -16.70
C TYR A 244 -2.24 0.19 -16.54
N ALA A 245 -1.32 0.51 -17.45
CA ALA A 245 -0.60 1.77 -17.40
C ALA A 245 -1.53 2.99 -17.43
N ILE A 246 -2.64 2.92 -18.17
CA ILE A 246 -3.68 3.96 -18.13
C ILE A 246 -4.41 3.98 -16.78
N VAL A 247 -4.99 2.85 -16.35
CA VAL A 247 -5.83 2.83 -15.15
C VAL A 247 -5.02 2.96 -13.87
N GLY A 248 -3.81 2.40 -13.83
CA GLY A 248 -2.92 2.43 -12.66
C GLY A 248 -2.24 3.77 -12.43
N SER A 249 -2.11 4.61 -13.46
CA SER A 249 -1.54 5.96 -13.34
C SER A 249 -2.57 7.01 -12.90
N ARG A 250 -3.88 6.65 -12.88
CA ARG A 250 -4.97 7.57 -12.54
C ARG A 250 -4.92 7.97 -11.08
N ASP A 251 -5.53 9.12 -10.80
CA ASP A 251 -5.73 9.69 -9.50
C ASP A 251 -6.93 9.05 -8.78
N GLY A 252 -6.91 9.04 -7.45
CA GLY A 252 -8.03 8.77 -6.56
C GLY A 252 -8.55 7.34 -6.53
N ALA A 253 -8.64 6.66 -7.65
CA ALA A 253 -9.18 5.30 -7.73
C ALA A 253 -8.17 4.23 -7.30
N SER A 254 -8.67 3.15 -6.70
CA SER A 254 -7.84 1.95 -6.48
C SER A 254 -7.68 1.18 -7.78
N ALA A 255 -6.46 1.04 -8.29
CA ALA A 255 -6.17 0.25 -9.49
C ALA A 255 -5.76 -1.17 -9.12
N LEU A 256 -6.37 -2.16 -9.78
CA LEU A 256 -6.06 -3.58 -9.59
C LEU A 256 -5.28 -4.12 -10.77
N TYR A 257 -4.17 -4.81 -10.49
CA TYR A 257 -3.44 -5.61 -11.47
C TYR A 257 -3.74 -7.09 -11.24
N PHE A 258 -4.27 -7.78 -12.25
CA PHE A 258 -4.52 -9.20 -12.17
C PHE A 258 -3.27 -10.01 -12.54
N SER A 259 -2.78 -10.78 -11.59
CA SER A 259 -1.67 -11.72 -11.83
C SER A 259 -2.23 -13.01 -12.45
N ARG A 260 -1.99 -13.20 -13.74
CA ARG A 260 -2.52 -14.34 -14.48
C ARG A 260 -2.06 -15.68 -13.87
N PRO A 261 -2.93 -16.70 -13.80
CA PRO A 261 -2.53 -18.04 -13.39
C PRO A 261 -1.60 -18.68 -14.43
N ALA A 262 -0.95 -19.79 -14.05
CA ALA A 262 -0.03 -20.52 -14.92
C ALA A 262 -0.72 -21.18 -16.13
N GLN A 263 -2.04 -21.33 -16.08
CA GLN A 263 -2.85 -22.04 -17.08
C GLN A 263 -3.98 -21.12 -17.58
N THR A 264 -4.30 -21.23 -18.86
CA THR A 264 -5.46 -20.53 -19.46
C THR A 264 -6.75 -21.33 -19.35
N ASP A 265 -6.66 -22.63 -19.12
CA ASP A 265 -7.79 -23.54 -18.95
C ASP A 265 -8.14 -23.56 -17.47
N LYS A 266 -9.32 -23.05 -17.12
CA LYS A 266 -9.75 -22.92 -15.71
C LYS A 266 -9.78 -24.26 -14.99
N GLU A 267 -10.13 -25.36 -15.68
CA GLU A 267 -10.15 -26.71 -15.11
C GLU A 267 -8.75 -27.24 -14.74
N LYS A 268 -7.70 -26.57 -15.23
CA LYS A 268 -6.30 -26.91 -14.93
C LYS A 268 -5.62 -25.96 -13.97
N ILE A 269 -6.31 -24.91 -13.55
CA ILE A 269 -5.81 -23.99 -12.53
C ILE A 269 -5.99 -24.68 -11.17
N MET A 270 -4.90 -25.02 -10.51
CA MET A 270 -4.91 -25.75 -9.25
C MET A 270 -4.37 -24.88 -8.13
N VAL A 271 -4.98 -24.97 -6.95
CA VAL A 271 -4.44 -24.36 -5.72
C VAL A 271 -3.01 -24.84 -5.49
N GLY A 272 -2.14 -23.93 -5.10
CA GLY A 272 -0.71 -24.19 -4.89
C GLY A 272 0.16 -24.11 -6.16
N GLN A 273 -0.41 -23.93 -7.34
CA GLN A 273 0.37 -23.59 -8.54
C GLN A 273 0.79 -22.14 -8.51
N LYS A 274 2.10 -21.91 -8.76
CA LYS A 274 2.64 -20.55 -8.90
C LYS A 274 2.08 -19.92 -10.18
N GLY A 275 1.42 -18.77 -10.04
CA GLY A 275 0.98 -17.95 -11.16
C GLY A 275 2.11 -17.14 -11.78
N SER A 276 1.76 -16.23 -12.68
CA SER A 276 2.67 -15.28 -13.28
C SER A 276 3.24 -14.31 -12.24
N THR A 277 4.53 -14.00 -12.34
CA THR A 277 5.18 -12.92 -11.58
C THR A 277 5.32 -11.63 -12.41
N HIS A 278 4.54 -11.50 -13.46
CA HIS A 278 4.63 -10.35 -14.38
C HIS A 278 4.31 -9.00 -13.71
N PHE A 279 3.66 -9.01 -12.55
CA PHE A 279 3.52 -7.81 -11.71
C PHE A 279 4.86 -7.21 -11.26
N GLU A 280 5.95 -7.97 -11.35
CA GLU A 280 7.33 -7.51 -11.10
C GLU A 280 8.00 -6.91 -12.35
N SER A 281 7.29 -6.85 -13.50
CA SER A 281 7.84 -6.25 -14.73
C SER A 281 8.15 -4.76 -14.54
N ALA A 282 9.11 -4.26 -15.31
CA ALA A 282 9.51 -2.85 -15.23
C ALA A 282 8.34 -1.90 -15.48
N GLU A 283 7.43 -2.27 -16.39
CA GLU A 283 6.27 -1.47 -16.77
C GLU A 283 5.28 -1.35 -15.61
N VAL A 284 4.91 -2.48 -15.01
CA VAL A 284 3.96 -2.51 -13.87
C VAL A 284 4.56 -1.82 -12.66
N ALA A 285 5.83 -2.07 -12.37
CA ALA A 285 6.55 -1.43 -11.27
C ALA A 285 6.60 0.09 -11.44
N ALA A 286 6.98 0.58 -12.63
CA ALA A 286 7.07 2.02 -12.90
C ALA A 286 5.71 2.73 -12.75
N VAL A 287 4.62 2.11 -13.23
CA VAL A 287 3.25 2.64 -13.05
C VAL A 287 2.89 2.76 -11.57
N ASN A 288 3.19 1.72 -10.77
CA ASN A 288 2.93 1.75 -9.33
C ASN A 288 3.80 2.79 -8.61
N HIS A 289 5.04 2.97 -9.05
CA HIS A 289 5.93 3.99 -8.49
C HIS A 289 5.40 5.40 -8.77
N LEU A 290 4.98 5.68 -10.01
CA LEU A 290 4.33 6.96 -10.35
C LEU A 290 3.09 7.20 -9.49
N HIS A 291 2.20 6.19 -9.37
CA HIS A 291 0.99 6.31 -8.57
C HIS A 291 1.32 6.69 -7.11
N ASN A 292 2.28 5.97 -6.51
CA ASN A 292 2.70 6.22 -5.14
C ASN A 292 3.41 7.57 -4.95
N ALA A 293 4.21 8.00 -5.93
CA ALA A 293 4.91 9.28 -5.89
C ALA A 293 3.96 10.49 -6.02
N CYS A 294 2.81 10.29 -6.67
CA CYS A 294 1.82 11.33 -6.96
C CYS A 294 0.49 11.15 -6.20
N ILE A 295 0.48 10.48 -5.04
CA ILE A 295 -0.74 10.00 -4.37
C ILE A 295 -1.75 11.12 -4.06
N ASP A 296 -1.29 12.32 -3.77
CA ASP A 296 -2.14 13.49 -3.44
C ASP A 296 -2.30 14.46 -4.62
N GLU A 297 -1.88 14.06 -5.82
CA GLU A 297 -1.95 14.90 -7.01
C GLU A 297 -3.12 14.50 -7.89
N GLU A 298 -3.82 15.47 -8.40
CA GLU A 298 -4.88 15.30 -9.39
C GLU A 298 -4.33 14.90 -10.76
N ASP A 299 -5.06 14.10 -11.54
CA ASP A 299 -4.66 13.74 -12.90
C ASP A 299 -5.36 14.56 -13.99
N TYR A 300 -4.79 14.48 -15.19
CA TYR A 300 -5.44 14.87 -16.43
C TYR A 300 -5.10 13.86 -17.53
N TYR A 301 -6.13 13.27 -18.12
CA TYR A 301 -5.99 12.36 -19.23
C TYR A 301 -6.04 13.12 -20.56
N THR A 302 -5.00 12.99 -21.38
CA THR A 302 -4.93 13.62 -22.71
C THR A 302 -4.57 12.59 -23.77
N THR A 303 -4.97 12.85 -25.02
CA THR A 303 -4.69 11.97 -26.16
C THR A 303 -4.21 12.75 -27.37
N THR A 304 -3.51 12.07 -28.28
CA THR A 304 -3.34 12.57 -29.65
C THR A 304 -4.69 12.53 -30.38
N SER A 305 -4.85 13.39 -31.39
CA SER A 305 -6.12 13.51 -32.14
C SER A 305 -6.52 12.24 -32.87
N ASP A 306 -5.55 11.40 -33.25
CA ASP A 306 -5.74 10.11 -33.92
C ASP A 306 -5.87 8.91 -32.94
N LEU A 307 -5.83 9.17 -31.63
CA LEU A 307 -5.82 8.17 -30.57
C LEU A 307 -4.66 7.17 -30.67
N SER A 308 -3.53 7.59 -31.24
CA SER A 308 -2.34 6.73 -31.33
C SER A 308 -1.49 6.74 -30.06
N ALA A 309 -1.66 7.76 -29.20
CA ALA A 309 -1.02 7.86 -27.90
C ALA A 309 -1.91 8.60 -26.89
N ALA A 310 -1.70 8.29 -25.62
CA ALA A 310 -2.30 8.99 -24.48
C ALA A 310 -1.24 9.34 -23.45
N ALA A 311 -1.54 10.32 -22.59
CA ALA A 311 -0.81 10.56 -21.38
C ALA A 311 -1.78 10.74 -20.19
N VAL A 312 -1.47 10.09 -19.08
CA VAL A 312 -1.99 10.43 -17.76
C VAL A 312 -0.99 11.36 -17.12
N VAL A 313 -1.39 12.60 -16.94
CA VAL A 313 -0.52 13.71 -16.51
C VAL A 313 -0.79 14.03 -15.06
N ARG A 314 0.26 14.05 -14.23
CA ARG A 314 0.25 14.45 -12.82
C ARG A 314 1.19 15.65 -12.66
N GLU A 315 1.13 16.38 -11.57
CA GLU A 315 2.00 17.57 -11.35
C GLU A 315 3.48 17.18 -11.35
N SER A 316 3.83 16.09 -10.67
CA SER A 316 5.21 15.62 -10.53
C SER A 316 5.67 14.67 -11.63
N GLY A 317 4.78 14.18 -12.51
CA GLY A 317 5.14 13.20 -13.53
C GLY A 317 4.04 12.87 -14.52
N ALA A 318 4.31 11.90 -15.39
CA ALA A 318 3.32 11.39 -16.34
C ALA A 318 3.59 9.94 -16.73
N CYS A 319 2.53 9.26 -17.16
CA CYS A 319 2.59 8.00 -17.88
C CYS A 319 2.14 8.23 -19.32
N VAL A 320 3.00 7.91 -20.29
CA VAL A 320 2.70 8.03 -21.73
C VAL A 320 2.56 6.65 -22.33
N VAL A 321 1.44 6.39 -23.02
CA VAL A 321 1.10 5.06 -23.55
C VAL A 321 0.77 5.15 -25.04
N LEU A 322 1.35 4.25 -25.84
CA LEU A 322 1.02 4.08 -27.26
C LEU A 322 -0.14 3.10 -27.45
N GLY A 323 -1.06 3.41 -28.35
CA GLY A 323 -2.15 2.50 -28.72
C GLY A 323 -1.65 1.19 -29.35
N SER A 324 -0.53 1.27 -30.08
CA SER A 324 0.14 0.11 -30.70
C SER A 324 1.59 0.42 -31.04
N GLY A 325 2.39 -0.62 -31.31
CA GLY A 325 3.82 -0.47 -31.62
C GLY A 325 4.66 -0.03 -30.42
N GLY A 326 5.88 0.40 -30.70
CA GLY A 326 6.86 0.90 -29.72
C GLY A 326 8.00 1.61 -30.44
N ASN A 327 9.03 2.05 -29.68
CA ASN A 327 10.20 2.77 -30.19
C ASN A 327 9.81 3.96 -31.07
N ARG A 328 8.98 4.84 -30.54
CA ARG A 328 8.40 5.95 -31.32
C ARG A 328 8.45 7.26 -30.54
N GLU A 329 8.89 8.32 -31.22
CA GLU A 329 8.77 9.69 -30.73
C GLU A 329 7.29 10.10 -30.61
N VAL A 330 6.96 10.72 -29.50
CA VAL A 330 5.63 11.27 -29.21
C VAL A 330 5.75 12.73 -28.82
N THR A 331 4.82 13.53 -29.29
CA THR A 331 4.54 14.86 -28.73
C THR A 331 3.06 14.94 -28.41
N ILE A 332 2.74 15.15 -27.14
CA ILE A 332 1.37 15.17 -26.64
C ILE A 332 1.17 16.37 -25.72
N ALA A 333 -0.06 16.83 -25.53
CA ALA A 333 -0.35 17.97 -24.66
C ALA A 333 0.04 17.68 -23.19
N ASN A 334 0.64 18.67 -22.53
CA ASN A 334 0.99 18.60 -21.11
C ASN A 334 -0.22 19.00 -20.26
N GLY A 335 -1.19 18.07 -20.14
CA GLY A 335 -2.37 18.28 -19.31
C GLY A 335 -3.44 19.19 -19.92
N GLY A 336 -4.27 19.76 -19.08
CA GLY A 336 -5.40 20.58 -19.50
C GLY A 336 -6.24 21.17 -18.38
N LEU A 337 -7.29 21.88 -18.78
CA LEU A 337 -8.24 22.51 -17.87
C LEU A 337 -9.26 21.47 -17.39
N ARG A 338 -9.37 21.30 -16.09
CA ARG A 338 -10.35 20.42 -15.43
C ARG A 338 -11.75 21.05 -15.39
N LYS A 339 -12.75 20.23 -15.08
CA LYS A 339 -14.16 20.70 -14.96
C LYS A 339 -14.37 21.71 -13.83
N ASP A 340 -13.58 21.62 -12.77
CA ASP A 340 -13.60 22.54 -11.62
C ASP A 340 -12.91 23.89 -11.88
N GLY A 341 -12.31 24.06 -13.06
CA GLY A 341 -11.59 25.27 -13.46
C GLY A 341 -10.11 25.27 -13.06
N SER A 342 -9.61 24.24 -12.37
CA SER A 342 -8.19 24.05 -12.13
C SER A 342 -7.47 23.55 -13.38
N TYR A 343 -6.13 23.61 -13.39
CA TYR A 343 -5.34 23.16 -14.52
C TYR A 343 -4.30 22.15 -14.01
N THR A 344 -4.35 20.91 -14.51
CA THR A 344 -3.37 19.88 -14.20
C THR A 344 -2.36 19.76 -15.32
N ARG A 345 -1.07 19.79 -14.98
CA ARG A 345 0.06 19.59 -15.89
C ARG A 345 1.29 19.10 -15.13
N THR A 346 2.14 18.35 -15.81
CA THR A 346 3.47 18.02 -15.28
C THR A 346 4.36 19.26 -15.30
N THR A 347 5.05 19.50 -14.20
CA THR A 347 6.01 20.62 -14.05
C THR A 347 7.04 20.60 -15.19
N PRO A 348 7.24 21.73 -15.92
CA PRO A 348 8.20 21.77 -17.01
C PRO A 348 9.61 21.38 -16.57
N GLY A 349 10.30 20.61 -17.41
CA GLY A 349 11.64 20.13 -17.12
C GLY A 349 12.08 18.99 -18.04
N VAL A 350 13.22 18.42 -17.70
CA VAL A 350 13.73 17.20 -18.32
C VAL A 350 13.46 16.05 -17.37
N TYR A 351 12.93 14.98 -17.90
CA TYR A 351 12.61 13.74 -17.20
C TYR A 351 13.24 12.56 -17.93
N TYR A 352 13.35 11.45 -17.26
CA TYR A 352 13.82 10.20 -17.85
C TYR A 352 12.81 9.10 -17.57
N ASP A 353 12.47 8.34 -18.60
CA ASP A 353 11.57 7.19 -18.49
C ASP A 353 12.19 6.12 -17.59
N GLU A 354 11.47 5.71 -16.57
CA GLU A 354 11.93 4.69 -15.61
C GLU A 354 12.17 3.33 -16.27
N ILE A 355 11.44 3.02 -17.34
CA ILE A 355 11.49 1.72 -18.01
C ILE A 355 12.73 1.61 -18.89
N THR A 356 13.01 2.66 -19.69
CA THR A 356 14.04 2.61 -20.75
C THR A 356 15.21 3.57 -20.50
N GLY A 357 15.03 4.57 -19.65
CA GLY A 357 15.96 5.67 -19.51
C GLY A 357 15.85 6.73 -20.62
N ASN A 358 14.90 6.63 -21.54
CA ASN A 358 14.73 7.62 -22.60
C ASN A 358 14.37 8.99 -22.01
N LYS A 359 14.93 10.02 -22.66
CA LYS A 359 14.73 11.41 -22.25
C LYS A 359 13.37 11.92 -22.71
N PHE A 360 12.62 12.52 -21.78
CA PHE A 360 11.42 13.30 -22.04
C PHE A 360 11.66 14.78 -21.74
N THR A 361 11.21 15.64 -22.62
CA THR A 361 11.20 17.08 -22.43
C THR A 361 9.77 17.54 -22.20
N VAL A 362 9.52 18.09 -21.02
CA VAL A 362 8.23 18.65 -20.63
C VAL A 362 8.32 20.16 -20.69
N THR A 363 7.47 20.77 -21.50
CA THR A 363 7.28 22.23 -21.58
C THR A 363 5.97 22.60 -20.90
N GLN A 364 5.62 23.88 -20.89
CA GLN A 364 4.32 24.33 -20.42
C GLN A 364 3.15 23.65 -21.16
N ASP A 365 3.32 23.37 -22.44
CA ASP A 365 2.24 22.97 -23.34
C ASP A 365 2.34 21.50 -23.82
N THR A 366 3.53 20.92 -23.79
CA THR A 366 3.78 19.60 -24.40
C THR A 366 4.70 18.72 -23.58
N ILE A 367 4.51 17.43 -23.72
CA ILE A 367 5.40 16.34 -23.33
C ILE A 367 5.93 15.72 -24.62
N SER A 368 7.26 15.62 -24.76
CA SER A 368 7.92 15.07 -25.95
C SER A 368 9.05 14.13 -25.59
N GLY A 369 9.13 12.98 -26.23
CA GLY A 369 10.18 11.98 -26.04
C GLY A 369 9.88 10.67 -26.75
N GLU A 370 10.85 9.76 -26.75
CA GLU A 370 10.70 8.44 -27.35
C GLU A 370 10.12 7.46 -26.33
N VAL A 371 8.94 6.90 -26.64
CA VAL A 371 8.35 5.78 -25.90
C VAL A 371 9.00 4.48 -26.37
N GLY A 372 9.50 3.67 -25.45
CA GLY A 372 10.24 2.44 -25.73
C GLY A 372 9.45 1.33 -26.40
N SER A 373 10.07 0.14 -26.51
CA SER A 373 9.54 -1.00 -27.28
C SER A 373 8.22 -1.54 -26.74
N THR A 374 7.95 -1.42 -25.43
CA THR A 374 6.70 -1.88 -24.81
C THR A 374 5.52 -0.96 -25.07
N GLY A 375 5.81 0.27 -25.52
CA GLY A 375 4.80 1.29 -25.78
C GLY A 375 4.30 1.98 -24.52
N ILE A 376 5.05 1.88 -23.42
CA ILE A 376 4.78 2.54 -22.14
C ILE A 376 6.04 3.31 -21.76
N ALA A 377 5.87 4.55 -21.32
CA ALA A 377 6.92 5.35 -20.69
C ALA A 377 6.37 6.00 -19.43
N VAL A 378 7.12 5.92 -18.35
CA VAL A 378 6.73 6.47 -17.05
C VAL A 378 7.88 7.31 -16.50
N PHE A 379 7.59 8.54 -16.14
CA PHE A 379 8.57 9.43 -15.53
C PHE A 379 7.92 10.33 -14.49
N TYR A 380 8.64 10.59 -13.42
CA TYR A 380 8.17 11.44 -12.32
C TYR A 380 9.36 12.00 -11.55
N LYS A 381 9.11 12.99 -10.71
CA LYS A 381 10.03 13.45 -9.66
C LYS A 381 9.40 13.11 -8.33
N ASP A 382 10.14 12.39 -7.52
CA ASP A 382 9.75 12.16 -6.13
C ASP A 382 9.93 13.46 -5.31
N ASP A 383 9.50 13.43 -4.05
CA ASP A 383 9.68 14.56 -3.10
C ASP A 383 11.14 15.00 -2.94
N ASN A 384 12.09 14.18 -3.38
CA ASN A 384 13.53 14.46 -3.36
C ASN A 384 14.03 15.05 -4.70
N GLY A 385 13.15 15.24 -5.69
CA GLY A 385 13.49 15.71 -7.02
C GLY A 385 14.22 14.67 -7.88
N GLN A 386 14.26 13.41 -7.44
CA GLN A 386 14.79 12.28 -8.20
C GLN A 386 13.66 11.65 -8.99
N GLY A 387 13.74 11.70 -10.30
CA GLY A 387 12.80 11.03 -11.19
C GLY A 387 13.06 9.52 -11.26
N GLY A 388 12.00 8.72 -11.30
CA GLY A 388 12.10 7.34 -11.73
C GLY A 388 12.59 7.32 -13.18
N GLY A 389 13.72 6.69 -13.36
CA GLY A 389 14.39 6.52 -14.63
C GLY A 389 15.86 6.92 -14.54
N SER A 390 16.74 5.99 -14.21
CA SER A 390 18.17 6.17 -14.47
C SER A 390 18.41 6.06 -15.98
N GLY A 391 17.99 7.13 -16.69
CA GLY A 391 18.32 7.32 -18.09
C GLY A 391 19.82 7.50 -18.22
N GLY A 392 20.43 6.68 -19.06
CA GLY A 392 21.83 6.76 -19.39
C GLY A 392 22.29 8.13 -19.85
N SER A 393 22.62 8.95 -18.90
CA SER A 393 23.62 10.00 -18.98
C SER A 393 24.72 9.54 -18.04
N GLU A 394 25.94 9.63 -18.48
CA GLU A 394 27.17 9.27 -17.78
C GLU A 394 26.93 9.14 -16.27
N THR A 395 26.95 7.91 -15.77
CA THR A 395 26.71 7.60 -14.38
C THR A 395 27.67 8.43 -13.54
N SER A 396 27.24 9.61 -13.10
CA SER A 396 27.88 10.20 -11.96
C SER A 396 27.52 9.26 -10.82
N GLU A 397 28.42 8.29 -10.55
CA GLU A 397 28.27 7.40 -9.42
C GLU A 397 27.90 8.24 -8.21
N THR A 398 26.80 7.92 -7.54
CA THR A 398 26.41 8.63 -6.32
C THR A 398 27.06 7.98 -5.11
N ARG A 399 27.15 8.73 -4.04
CA ARG A 399 27.58 8.24 -2.73
C ARG A 399 26.70 8.83 -1.64
N ASP A 400 26.53 8.10 -0.56
CA ASP A 400 25.79 8.58 0.59
C ASP A 400 26.65 9.57 1.40
N ILE A 401 26.04 10.68 1.79
CA ILE A 401 26.58 11.66 2.73
C ILE A 401 25.69 11.67 3.96
N TYR A 402 26.30 11.65 5.12
CA TYR A 402 25.65 11.68 6.41
C TYR A 402 25.98 12.99 7.14
N LEU A 403 24.93 13.69 7.60
CA LEU A 403 25.06 14.89 8.41
C LEU A 403 24.66 14.59 9.86
N ASP A 404 25.65 14.58 10.74
CA ASP A 404 25.43 14.43 12.19
C ASP A 404 25.19 15.81 12.83
N VAL A 405 23.95 16.05 13.25
CA VAL A 405 23.51 17.30 13.86
C VAL A 405 23.43 17.23 15.39
N THR A 406 23.98 16.21 16.01
CA THR A 406 23.84 15.94 17.45
C THR A 406 24.20 17.13 18.33
N ASN A 407 25.23 17.90 17.96
CA ASN A 407 25.68 19.07 18.73
C ASN A 407 25.37 20.38 17.99
N CYS A 408 24.41 20.37 17.07
CA CYS A 408 24.06 21.53 16.26
C CYS A 408 22.93 22.32 16.92
N SER A 409 23.24 23.43 17.56
CA SER A 409 22.29 24.26 18.32
C SER A 409 21.19 24.91 17.46
N TRP A 410 21.37 24.93 16.15
CA TRP A 410 20.39 25.50 15.21
C TRP A 410 19.37 24.46 14.68
N PHE A 411 19.55 23.16 14.99
CA PHE A 411 18.51 22.16 14.85
C PHE A 411 17.71 22.11 16.16
N GLY A 412 16.63 22.86 16.21
CA GLY A 412 15.75 22.96 17.38
C GLY A 412 14.63 21.94 17.40
N SER A 413 13.68 22.18 18.29
CA SER A 413 12.50 21.32 18.53
C SER A 413 11.36 21.53 17.50
N ASP A 414 11.54 22.35 16.48
CA ASP A 414 10.57 22.58 15.44
C ASP A 414 10.66 21.49 14.34
N SER A 415 9.68 21.45 13.46
CA SER A 415 9.55 20.46 12.38
C SER A 415 10.52 20.68 11.19
N ALA A 416 11.59 21.44 11.39
CA ALA A 416 12.58 21.68 10.33
C ALA A 416 13.45 20.43 10.10
N VAL A 417 13.82 20.21 8.85
CA VAL A 417 14.72 19.14 8.41
C VAL A 417 15.99 19.72 7.77
N ALA A 418 17.05 18.91 7.68
CA ALA A 418 18.20 19.28 6.88
C ALA A 418 17.85 19.15 5.38
N ALA A 419 18.37 20.09 4.57
CA ALA A 419 18.33 19.98 3.13
C ALA A 419 19.70 20.30 2.55
N ILE A 420 20.04 19.68 1.43
CA ILE A 420 21.36 19.79 0.79
C ILE A 420 21.22 20.14 -0.68
N LYS A 421 22.18 20.89 -1.18
CA LYS A 421 22.35 21.19 -2.60
C LYS A 421 23.85 21.12 -2.93
N THR A 422 24.22 20.27 -3.89
CA THR A 422 25.61 20.19 -4.35
C THR A 422 25.92 21.24 -5.43
N ASP A 423 27.20 21.35 -5.83
CA ASP A 423 27.64 22.18 -6.97
C ASP A 423 27.08 21.66 -8.32
N LYS A 424 26.41 20.50 -8.34
CA LYS A 424 25.71 19.93 -9.50
C LYS A 424 24.21 20.21 -9.50
N ASP A 425 23.64 20.68 -8.39
CA ASP A 425 22.19 20.87 -8.22
C ASP A 425 21.81 22.35 -8.35
N THR A 426 20.59 22.60 -8.81
CA THR A 426 20.02 23.95 -8.86
C THR A 426 19.13 24.27 -7.66
N THR A 427 18.58 23.25 -7.01
CA THR A 427 17.63 23.35 -5.88
C THR A 427 18.10 22.55 -4.68
N PHE A 428 17.53 22.83 -3.50
CA PHE A 428 17.78 22.06 -2.29
C PHE A 428 16.89 20.82 -2.27
N SER A 429 17.49 19.67 -1.93
CA SER A 429 16.78 18.42 -1.66
C SER A 429 16.73 18.16 -0.15
N LYS A 430 15.57 17.83 0.40
CA LYS A 430 15.43 17.44 1.81
C LYS A 430 16.22 16.16 2.07
N MET A 431 16.95 16.13 3.18
CA MET A 431 17.65 14.93 3.62
C MET A 431 16.71 14.05 4.44
N THR A 432 16.82 12.75 4.27
CA THR A 432 16.10 11.77 5.10
C THR A 432 16.88 11.47 6.38
N THR A 433 16.20 10.96 7.42
CA THR A 433 16.86 10.54 8.66
C THR A 433 17.15 9.06 8.64
N THR A 434 18.31 8.67 9.19
CA THR A 434 18.67 7.27 9.43
C THR A 434 19.34 7.12 10.79
N VAL A 435 19.29 5.92 11.35
CA VAL A 435 19.99 5.59 12.59
C VAL A 435 21.30 4.90 12.25
N THR A 436 22.38 5.34 12.89
CA THR A 436 23.71 4.78 12.63
C THR A 436 24.08 3.74 13.68
N THR A 437 24.65 2.64 13.27
CA THR A 437 25.02 1.52 14.15
C THR A 437 26.24 1.84 15.01
N ASP A 438 27.18 2.66 14.52
CA ASP A 438 28.41 3.01 15.24
C ASP A 438 28.17 3.99 16.40
N THR A 439 27.14 4.82 16.31
CA THR A 439 26.88 5.89 17.30
C THR A 439 25.48 5.83 17.91
N ASN A 440 24.61 4.97 17.41
CA ASN A 440 23.19 4.89 17.76
C ASN A 440 22.50 6.27 17.73
N LYS A 441 22.90 7.13 16.81
CA LYS A 441 22.39 8.49 16.65
C LYS A 441 21.63 8.62 15.36
N THR A 442 20.57 9.40 15.40
CA THR A 442 19.87 9.80 14.18
C THR A 442 20.70 10.85 13.44
N VAL A 443 21.01 10.57 12.20
CA VAL A 443 21.69 11.49 11.29
C VAL A 443 20.84 11.72 10.06
N TYR A 444 21.02 12.85 9.41
CA TYR A 444 20.43 13.08 8.11
C TYR A 444 21.30 12.47 7.01
N THR A 445 20.67 11.88 5.99
CA THR A 445 21.35 11.25 4.86
C THR A 445 20.83 11.80 3.53
N ALA A 446 21.73 11.89 2.56
CA ALA A 446 21.41 12.19 1.16
C ALA A 446 22.36 11.47 0.23
N LYS A 447 21.89 11.13 -0.96
CA LYS A 447 22.75 10.70 -2.07
C LYS A 447 23.26 11.92 -2.82
N VAL A 448 24.57 12.03 -3.01
CA VAL A 448 25.20 13.10 -3.78
C VAL A 448 26.05 12.51 -4.90
N PRO A 449 26.17 13.21 -6.06
CA PRO A 449 27.06 12.78 -7.13
C PRO A 449 28.51 12.57 -6.61
N LYS A 450 29.19 11.48 -7.00
CA LYS A 450 30.58 11.23 -6.58
C LYS A 450 31.54 12.30 -7.05
N ASP A 451 31.26 12.94 -8.18
CA ASP A 451 32.04 14.02 -8.76
C ASP A 451 31.69 15.42 -8.17
N ALA A 452 30.69 15.50 -7.29
CA ALA A 452 30.40 16.75 -6.57
C ALA A 452 31.55 17.10 -5.62
N THR A 453 31.98 18.35 -5.66
CA THR A 453 33.13 18.87 -4.89
C THR A 453 32.69 19.68 -3.68
N SER A 454 31.52 20.28 -3.73
CA SER A 454 30.96 21.06 -2.63
C SER A 454 29.44 20.84 -2.50
N ALA A 455 28.95 21.14 -1.32
CA ALA A 455 27.52 21.16 -1.05
C ALA A 455 27.16 22.29 -0.10
N THR A 456 25.96 22.82 -0.27
CA THR A 456 25.35 23.76 0.66
C THR A 456 24.28 23.04 1.46
N ILE A 457 24.35 23.14 2.78
CA ILE A 457 23.41 22.56 3.72
C ILE A 457 22.60 23.67 4.37
N VAL A 458 21.31 23.47 4.50
CA VAL A 458 20.37 24.40 5.12
C VAL A 458 19.44 23.69 6.10
N ARG A 459 18.86 24.46 7.00
CA ARG A 459 17.73 24.05 7.83
C ARG A 459 16.44 24.51 7.14
N MET A 460 15.62 23.58 6.68
CA MET A 460 14.41 23.83 5.90
C MET A 460 13.14 23.54 6.71
N LEU A 461 12.23 24.49 6.74
CA LEU A 461 10.90 24.35 7.33
C LEU A 461 9.96 23.60 6.37
N PRO A 462 8.83 23.06 6.85
CA PRO A 462 7.80 22.43 6.00
C PRO A 462 7.29 23.34 4.88
N SER A 463 7.29 24.67 5.10
CA SER A 463 6.91 25.68 4.11
C SER A 463 7.92 25.86 2.97
N GLY A 464 9.04 25.14 2.97
CA GLY A 464 10.14 25.33 2.01
C GLY A 464 11.07 26.51 2.31
N LYS A 465 10.74 27.35 3.29
CA LYS A 465 11.63 28.44 3.73
C LYS A 465 12.83 27.86 4.49
N TYR A 466 14.03 28.30 4.16
CA TYR A 466 15.26 27.78 4.77
C TYR A 466 16.11 28.85 5.43
N TYR A 467 16.99 28.41 6.35
CA TYR A 467 17.85 29.22 7.16
C TYR A 467 19.20 28.52 7.39
N ASN A 468 20.15 29.23 7.96
CA ASN A 468 21.45 28.71 8.41
C ASN A 468 22.21 28.00 7.28
N GLU A 469 22.30 28.69 6.14
CA GLU A 469 23.04 28.20 4.97
C GLU A 469 24.51 28.02 5.29
N LYS A 470 25.04 26.82 5.04
CA LYS A 470 26.45 26.49 5.23
C LYS A 470 26.99 25.73 4.03
N THR A 471 27.94 26.31 3.31
CA THR A 471 28.65 25.60 2.26
C THR A 471 29.81 24.81 2.84
N ILE A 472 29.94 23.55 2.42
CA ILE A 472 30.98 22.62 2.82
C ILE A 472 31.70 22.07 1.58
N THR A 473 33.00 21.78 1.70
CA THR A 473 33.72 20.99 0.71
C THR A 473 33.47 19.52 0.98
N LEU A 474 33.01 18.78 -0.04
CA LEU A 474 32.74 17.35 0.08
C LEU A 474 34.06 16.56 0.12
N ASN A 475 34.23 15.77 1.17
CA ASN A 475 35.41 14.90 1.30
C ASN A 475 35.21 13.64 0.47
N GLN A 476 36.19 13.28 -0.37
CA GLN A 476 36.09 12.12 -1.26
C GLN A 476 36.37 10.77 -0.57
N SER A 477 37.01 10.80 0.61
CA SER A 477 37.37 9.59 1.36
C SER A 477 36.46 9.31 2.56
N TYR A 478 35.68 10.30 3.00
CA TYR A 478 34.79 10.22 4.16
C TYR A 478 33.37 10.64 3.79
N ASN A 479 32.39 10.05 4.44
CA ASN A 479 30.98 10.25 4.11
C ASN A 479 30.15 10.89 5.23
N ARG A 480 30.68 11.05 6.46
CA ARG A 480 30.00 11.68 7.59
C ARG A 480 30.59 13.05 7.90
N TYR A 481 29.73 14.04 7.88
CA TYR A 481 30.07 15.42 8.27
C TYR A 481 29.40 15.78 9.61
N THR A 482 30.18 16.29 10.54
CA THR A 482 29.70 16.73 11.86
C THR A 482 29.55 18.24 11.91
N SER A 483 28.71 18.76 12.82
CA SER A 483 28.41 20.18 12.95
C SER A 483 29.63 21.04 13.32
N ASP A 484 30.67 20.45 13.88
CA ASP A 484 31.96 21.09 14.20
C ASP A 484 32.92 21.20 13.00
N GLY A 485 32.52 20.67 11.84
CA GLY A 485 33.28 20.79 10.58
C GLY A 485 34.17 19.59 10.27
N ASN A 486 34.12 18.53 11.03
CA ASN A 486 34.96 17.35 10.84
C ASN A 486 34.31 16.32 9.90
N TRP A 487 35.16 15.62 9.13
CA TRP A 487 34.79 14.49 8.31
C TRP A 487 35.26 13.18 8.94
N SER A 488 34.43 12.16 8.89
CA SER A 488 34.75 10.80 9.33
C SER A 488 34.07 9.76 8.43
N SER A 489 34.52 8.51 8.51
CA SER A 489 33.79 7.39 7.91
C SER A 489 32.62 7.02 8.80
N LEU A 490 31.45 6.85 8.21
CA LEU A 490 30.36 6.11 8.78
C LEU A 490 30.41 4.72 8.17
N THR A 491 30.67 3.69 8.95
CA THR A 491 30.50 2.30 8.53
C THR A 491 29.00 2.03 8.47
N THR A 492 28.50 1.88 7.24
CA THR A 492 27.11 1.59 6.97
C THR A 492 26.87 0.08 7.08
N ASP A 493 26.72 -0.42 8.28
CA ASP A 493 25.80 -1.53 8.48
C ASP A 493 24.43 -0.93 8.84
N LEU A 494 23.77 -0.41 7.82
CA LEU A 494 22.35 -0.20 7.87
C LEU A 494 21.70 -1.53 8.22
N TYR A 495 20.68 -1.53 9.06
CA TYR A 495 19.79 -2.66 9.26
C TYR A 495 19.23 -3.12 7.91
N ASN A 496 20.02 -3.90 7.19
CA ASN A 496 19.60 -4.61 6.00
C ASN A 496 19.28 -6.03 6.45
N THR A 497 18.00 -6.31 6.64
CA THR A 497 17.48 -7.66 6.73
C THR A 497 17.60 -8.35 5.37
N GLN A 498 18.84 -8.70 4.97
CA GLN A 498 19.08 -9.75 3.97
C GLN A 498 20.30 -10.56 4.37
N GLY A 499 20.07 -11.87 4.49
CA GLY A 499 21.01 -12.82 4.99
C GLY A 499 22.30 -12.92 4.18
N GLY A 500 23.40 -13.02 4.90
CA GLY A 500 24.72 -13.36 4.41
C GLY A 500 25.65 -13.57 5.59
N SER A 501 25.96 -14.81 5.84
CA SER A 501 26.88 -15.43 6.79
C SER A 501 28.03 -14.58 7.34
N GLY A 502 28.13 -14.50 8.68
CA GLY A 502 29.41 -14.25 9.35
C GLY A 502 29.30 -13.42 10.62
N GLU A 503 29.36 -14.13 11.74
CA GLU A 503 29.49 -13.68 13.14
C GLU A 503 28.21 -13.19 13.84
N THR A 504 27.66 -14.09 14.64
CA THR A 504 26.56 -13.93 15.59
C THR A 504 26.91 -12.94 16.70
N GLN A 505 26.39 -11.70 16.59
CA GLN A 505 26.16 -10.88 17.78
C GLN A 505 24.83 -11.32 18.37
N THR A 506 24.87 -12.10 19.45
CA THR A 506 23.71 -12.62 20.17
C THR A 506 23.16 -11.56 21.11
N GLY A 507 22.22 -10.73 20.63
CA GLY A 507 21.33 -9.93 21.48
C GLY A 507 20.17 -10.78 21.97
N ILE A 508 19.61 -10.44 23.15
CA ILE A 508 18.40 -11.05 23.73
C ILE A 508 17.29 -10.01 23.81
N ASN A 509 16.05 -10.45 23.57
CA ASN A 509 14.89 -9.59 23.72
C ASN A 509 14.37 -9.64 25.15
N VAL A 510 14.18 -8.48 25.77
CA VAL A 510 13.53 -8.33 27.07
C VAL A 510 12.23 -7.56 26.91
N TYR A 511 11.27 -7.86 27.76
CA TYR A 511 9.92 -7.29 27.71
C TYR A 511 9.55 -6.64 29.03
N PHE A 512 8.85 -5.49 28.98
CA PHE A 512 8.35 -4.81 30.15
C PHE A 512 6.84 -4.57 30.03
N THR A 513 6.09 -5.09 30.99
CA THR A 513 4.67 -4.79 31.14
C THR A 513 4.52 -3.48 31.94
N ASN A 514 4.02 -2.46 31.26
CA ASN A 514 3.80 -1.14 31.83
C ASN A 514 2.49 -1.09 32.65
N ASN A 515 2.44 -1.82 33.72
CA ASN A 515 1.27 -1.91 34.60
C ASN A 515 1.06 -0.67 35.52
N TYR A 516 1.93 0.33 35.40
CA TYR A 516 1.81 1.63 36.08
C TYR A 516 1.50 2.78 35.10
N ASN A 517 1.17 2.45 33.83
CA ASN A 517 0.76 3.41 32.80
C ASN A 517 1.73 4.59 32.60
N TRP A 518 3.04 4.32 32.61
CA TRP A 518 4.03 5.33 32.28
C TRP A 518 3.84 5.82 30.84
N SER A 519 3.88 7.12 30.63
CA SER A 519 3.73 7.72 29.30
C SER A 519 4.88 7.37 28.34
N ASN A 520 6.08 7.09 28.89
CA ASN A 520 7.24 6.59 28.16
C ASN A 520 7.88 5.47 28.97
N VAL A 521 8.49 4.51 28.26
CA VAL A 521 9.20 3.38 28.85
C VAL A 521 10.59 3.31 28.22
N TYR A 522 11.61 3.28 29.08
CA TYR A 522 13.01 3.16 28.71
C TYR A 522 13.64 1.98 29.47
N ALA A 523 14.67 1.40 28.87
CA ALA A 523 15.52 0.42 29.52
C ALA A 523 16.96 0.91 29.56
N TYR A 524 17.50 1.08 30.76
CA TYR A 524 18.91 1.41 30.97
C TYR A 524 19.67 0.14 31.28
N THR A 525 20.72 -0.13 30.50
CA THR A 525 21.54 -1.36 30.62
C THR A 525 23.00 -1.02 30.84
N TRP A 526 23.73 -1.93 31.51
CA TRP A 526 25.17 -1.81 31.70
C TRP A 526 25.86 -3.17 31.68
N GLY A 527 27.16 -3.16 31.33
CA GLY A 527 27.94 -4.37 31.09
C GLY A 527 27.54 -5.03 29.77
N GLY A 528 28.44 -5.73 29.14
CA GLY A 528 28.28 -6.32 27.82
C GLY A 528 29.24 -5.71 26.81
N ASP A 529 28.90 -5.66 25.56
CA ASP A 529 29.72 -5.34 24.37
C ASP A 529 30.42 -3.95 24.35
N GLY A 530 30.53 -3.28 25.52
CA GLY A 530 31.21 -2.00 25.66
C GLY A 530 30.36 -0.79 25.29
N LYS A 531 29.11 -0.95 24.92
CA LYS A 531 28.19 0.16 24.73
C LYS A 531 27.84 0.81 26.06
N GLN A 532 28.16 2.08 26.22
CA GLN A 532 27.66 2.87 27.33
C GLN A 532 26.31 3.47 26.97
N VAL A 533 25.26 2.96 27.56
CA VAL A 533 23.91 3.56 27.47
C VAL A 533 23.84 4.73 28.46
N HIS A 534 23.46 5.91 27.98
CA HIS A 534 23.26 7.07 28.85
C HIS A 534 21.87 7.04 29.47
N TRP A 535 21.77 7.53 30.71
CA TRP A 535 20.48 7.68 31.40
C TRP A 535 19.52 8.60 30.60
N PRO A 536 18.24 8.24 30.41
CA PRO A 536 17.47 7.16 31.06
C PRO A 536 17.53 5.79 30.33
N GLY A 537 18.41 5.59 29.41
CA GLY A 537 18.50 4.36 28.61
C GLY A 537 17.84 4.49 27.25
N GLU A 538 17.66 3.35 26.60
CA GLU A 538 17.02 3.27 25.28
C GLU A 538 15.50 3.20 25.43
N LYS A 539 14.79 3.91 24.56
CA LYS A 539 13.32 3.90 24.52
C LYS A 539 12.84 2.54 24.01
N MET A 540 11.99 1.90 24.80
CA MET A 540 11.42 0.61 24.43
C MET A 540 10.31 0.73 23.39
N THR A 541 10.19 -0.26 22.52
CA THR A 541 9.17 -0.34 21.48
C THR A 541 7.91 -1.02 22.02
N TYR A 542 6.75 -0.43 21.78
CA TYR A 542 5.46 -1.02 22.11
C TYR A 542 5.19 -2.25 21.24
N VAL A 543 4.73 -3.36 21.85
CA VAL A 543 4.46 -4.63 21.13
C VAL A 543 3.05 -5.17 21.32
N GLY A 544 2.20 -4.46 22.07
CA GLY A 544 0.81 -4.86 22.27
C GLY A 544 0.37 -4.78 23.72
N GLN A 545 -0.79 -5.34 24.04
CA GLN A 545 -1.32 -5.46 25.40
C GLN A 545 -1.33 -6.93 25.83
N ASN A 546 -1.13 -7.17 27.12
CA ASN A 546 -1.33 -8.50 27.71
C ASN A 546 -2.83 -8.78 27.99
N GLU A 547 -3.15 -9.97 28.46
CA GLU A 547 -4.50 -10.41 28.83
C GLU A 547 -5.21 -9.51 29.87
N TYR A 548 -4.45 -8.66 30.60
CA TYR A 548 -4.96 -7.67 31.55
C TYR A 548 -5.08 -6.28 30.95
N GLN A 549 -5.00 -6.14 29.62
CA GLN A 549 -5.04 -4.86 28.89
C GLN A 549 -3.90 -3.88 29.27
N GLN A 550 -2.77 -4.41 29.73
CA GLN A 550 -1.61 -3.62 30.10
C GLN A 550 -0.62 -3.59 28.92
N SER A 551 -0.13 -2.40 28.58
CA SER A 551 0.82 -2.20 27.48
C SER A 551 2.14 -2.92 27.73
N VAL A 552 2.60 -3.70 26.76
CA VAL A 552 3.89 -4.40 26.79
C VAL A 552 4.86 -3.74 25.82
N TYR A 553 6.10 -3.59 26.25
CA TYR A 553 7.19 -2.99 25.48
C TYR A 553 8.37 -3.96 25.40
N THR A 554 9.15 -3.90 24.32
CA THR A 554 10.35 -4.72 24.12
C THR A 554 11.56 -3.87 23.81
N LEU A 555 12.73 -4.40 24.15
CA LEU A 555 14.03 -3.92 23.69
C LEU A 555 14.98 -5.12 23.50
N GLN A 556 15.78 -5.09 22.44
CA GLN A 556 16.91 -6.02 22.30
C GLN A 556 18.13 -5.46 23.01
N ILE A 557 18.68 -6.24 23.92
CA ILE A 557 19.86 -5.89 24.72
C ILE A 557 20.98 -6.90 24.51
N SER A 558 22.21 -6.58 24.88
CA SER A 558 23.32 -7.51 24.81
C SER A 558 23.08 -8.77 25.64
N ALA A 559 23.38 -9.94 25.08
CA ALA A 559 23.22 -11.23 25.78
C ALA A 559 24.09 -11.36 27.04
N ASP A 560 25.20 -10.62 27.11
CA ASP A 560 26.12 -10.56 28.26
C ASP A 560 25.90 -9.33 29.16
N CYS A 561 24.75 -8.65 29.00
CA CYS A 561 24.31 -7.54 29.85
C CYS A 561 24.38 -7.92 31.35
N LYS A 562 24.99 -7.07 32.16
CA LYS A 562 25.21 -7.31 33.61
C LYS A 562 24.13 -6.68 34.49
N GLY A 563 23.37 -5.75 33.92
CA GLY A 563 22.28 -5.13 34.67
C GLY A 563 21.31 -4.35 33.79
N LEU A 564 20.08 -4.23 34.29
CA LEU A 564 18.94 -3.65 33.60
C LEU A 564 18.08 -2.86 34.60
N ILE A 565 17.63 -1.67 34.19
CA ILE A 565 16.64 -0.86 34.93
C ILE A 565 15.57 -0.42 33.92
N PHE A 566 14.29 -0.52 34.25
CA PHE A 566 13.22 0.12 33.51
C PHE A 566 12.87 1.46 34.16
N THR A 567 12.59 2.48 33.33
CA THR A 567 12.31 3.83 33.81
C THR A 567 11.32 4.56 32.87
N ASN A 568 10.61 5.56 33.42
CA ASN A 568 9.74 6.44 32.65
C ASN A 568 10.49 7.65 32.07
N GLY A 569 11.81 7.79 32.33
CA GLY A 569 12.63 8.91 31.89
C GLY A 569 12.46 10.21 32.68
N SER A 570 11.54 10.26 33.67
CA SER A 570 11.22 11.47 34.44
C SER A 570 11.20 11.24 35.95
N GLY A 571 12.02 10.30 36.45
CA GLY A 571 12.26 10.08 37.89
C GLY A 571 11.72 8.76 38.43
N ALA A 572 10.75 8.10 37.80
CA ALA A 572 10.31 6.76 38.18
C ALA A 572 11.21 5.69 37.57
N GLN A 573 11.70 4.76 38.37
CA GLN A 573 12.57 3.66 37.93
C GLN A 573 12.39 2.41 38.77
N THR A 574 12.73 1.26 38.20
CA THR A 574 12.81 -0.01 38.92
C THR A 574 14.09 -0.10 39.74
N VAL A 575 14.14 -1.07 40.66
CA VAL A 575 15.40 -1.54 41.26
C VAL A 575 16.32 -2.10 40.17
N ASP A 576 17.59 -2.20 40.46
CA ASP A 576 18.61 -2.79 39.61
C ASP A 576 18.36 -4.31 39.43
N ILE A 577 18.20 -4.76 38.19
CA ILE A 577 18.03 -6.18 37.84
C ILE A 577 19.42 -6.67 37.42
N THR A 578 20.08 -7.45 38.28
CA THR A 578 21.47 -7.93 38.00
C THR A 578 21.58 -9.44 37.85
N SER A 579 20.44 -10.14 37.82
CA SER A 579 20.38 -11.59 37.58
C SER A 579 19.09 -11.99 36.89
N GLY A 580 19.10 -13.14 36.18
CA GLY A 580 17.92 -13.65 35.48
C GLY A 580 17.58 -12.91 34.18
N ILE A 581 18.48 -12.07 33.65
CA ILE A 581 18.34 -11.43 32.36
C ILE A 581 18.57 -12.51 31.28
N LYS A 582 17.55 -12.75 30.43
CA LYS A 582 17.58 -13.83 29.43
C LYS A 582 16.64 -13.50 28.26
N GLU A 583 16.81 -14.22 27.17
CA GLU A 583 15.92 -14.16 26.00
C GLU A 583 14.45 -14.38 26.42
N ASN A 584 13.54 -13.55 25.91
CA ASN A 584 12.12 -13.52 26.24
C ASN A 584 11.83 -13.30 27.75
N GLY A 585 12.78 -12.72 28.49
CA GLY A 585 12.55 -12.29 29.86
C GLY A 585 11.53 -11.16 29.94
N GLY A 586 10.39 -11.41 30.58
CA GLY A 586 9.35 -10.44 30.82
C GLY A 586 9.44 -9.89 32.28
N TYR A 587 9.16 -8.60 32.44
CA TYR A 587 9.25 -7.88 33.70
C TYR A 587 8.02 -7.00 33.89
N TYR A 588 7.60 -6.81 35.13
CA TYR A 588 6.52 -5.90 35.52
C TYR A 588 6.78 -5.31 36.93
N ILE A 589 6.17 -4.18 37.24
CA ILE A 589 6.29 -3.61 38.57
C ILE A 589 5.43 -4.41 39.56
N SER A 590 6.08 -5.04 40.53
CA SER A 590 5.43 -5.86 41.56
C SER A 590 5.20 -5.14 42.89
N GLY A 591 5.77 -3.94 43.09
CA GLY A 591 5.62 -3.17 44.31
C GLY A 591 6.57 -1.97 44.36
N ASN A 592 6.72 -1.39 45.56
CA ASN A 592 7.62 -0.27 45.81
C ASN A 592 8.68 -0.69 46.84
N ALA A 593 9.95 -0.39 46.56
CA ALA A 593 11.09 -0.70 47.42
C ALA A 593 11.98 0.54 47.60
N SER A 594 11.87 1.22 48.73
CA SER A 594 12.76 2.33 49.15
C SER A 594 12.93 3.43 48.07
N GLY A 595 11.83 3.87 47.45
CA GLY A 595 11.82 4.92 46.42
C GLY A 595 12.07 4.46 44.97
N LYS A 596 12.30 3.17 44.79
CA LYS A 596 12.32 2.50 43.47
C LYS A 596 11.22 1.45 43.40
N TYR A 597 10.89 0.98 42.21
CA TYR A 597 9.87 -0.06 42.00
C TYR A 597 10.50 -1.45 42.02
N SER A 598 9.92 -2.36 42.83
CA SER A 598 10.26 -3.78 42.79
C SER A 598 9.77 -4.41 41.48
N VAL A 599 10.47 -5.44 41.02
CA VAL A 599 10.20 -6.10 39.74
C VAL A 599 9.79 -7.55 39.93
N GLY A 600 8.68 -7.94 39.37
CA GLY A 600 8.30 -9.33 39.14
C GLY A 600 8.74 -9.78 37.75
N THR A 601 8.93 -11.07 37.54
CA THR A 601 9.41 -11.66 36.29
C THR A 601 8.45 -12.70 35.76
N TYR A 602 8.39 -12.83 34.42
CA TYR A 602 7.69 -13.89 33.73
C TYR A 602 8.47 -14.27 32.46
N THR A 603 8.05 -15.29 31.73
CA THR A 603 8.57 -15.55 30.38
C THR A 603 7.56 -15.06 29.40
N TYR A 604 7.96 -14.10 28.55
CA TYR A 604 7.10 -13.59 27.48
C TYR A 604 6.91 -14.70 26.43
N GLN A 605 5.66 -14.99 26.13
CA GLN A 605 5.25 -15.86 25.02
C GLN A 605 4.60 -14.97 23.95
N LYS A 606 5.13 -15.03 22.74
CA LYS A 606 4.57 -14.29 21.59
C LYS A 606 3.20 -14.83 21.24
#